data_0a8f8842a9bcb5c5e802e37084a44230
#
_entry.id   0a8f8842a9bcb5c5e802e37084a44230
#
_cell.length_a   1.000
_cell.length_b   1.000
_cell.length_c   1.000
_cell.angle_alpha   90.00
_cell.angle_beta   90.00
_cell.angle_gamma   90.00
#
_symmetry.space_group_name_H-M   'P 1'
#
loop_
_entity.id
_entity.type
_entity.pdbx_description
1 polymer ?
#
loop_
_entity_poly.entity_id
_entity_poly.type
_entity_poly.pdbx_seq_one_letter_code
_entity_poly.pdbx_strand_id
1 'polypeptide(L)'
;MAGLAFVGLAHAQSGFDRRGGDYLRFEIRSGDPSVCAARCERDGRCHAWSFSYPRSDNAISVCWLKNRLPSRTEDKCCVSGVRGAGVVEPRKGPIEFSIDRFGGDYRNLDVPAESDGAACKVACEADNKCRAWTYVRPGYIGPAARCYLKDNITRPRQKPCCISGVVR
;
A
#
# COMPACT_ATOMS: atom_id res chain seq x y z
N MET A 1 7.73 19.59 36.72
CA MET A 1 8.16 19.04 35.41
C MET A 1 6.95 18.36 34.78
N ALA A 2 6.32 19.02 33.80
CA ALA A 2 5.16 18.46 33.10
C ALA A 2 5.67 17.57 32.00
N GLY A 3 5.44 16.25 32.11
CA GLY A 3 5.72 15.30 31.08
C GLY A 3 4.72 15.47 29.93
N LEU A 4 5.18 15.90 28.78
CA LEU A 4 4.43 15.87 27.53
C LEU A 4 4.23 14.39 27.14
N ALA A 5 3.03 13.86 27.39
CA ALA A 5 2.61 12.61 26.81
C ALA A 5 2.46 12.83 25.30
N PHE A 6 3.38 12.30 24.52
CA PHE A 6 3.19 12.11 23.08
C PHE A 6 2.05 11.13 22.87
N VAL A 7 0.85 11.64 22.65
CA VAL A 7 -0.24 10.85 22.10
C VAL A 7 0.17 10.54 20.64
N GLY A 8 0.79 9.40 20.45
CA GLY A 8 1.08 8.89 19.11
C GLY A 8 -0.23 8.74 18.36
N LEU A 9 -0.46 9.58 17.36
CA LEU A 9 -1.57 9.44 16.42
C LEU A 9 -1.49 8.04 15.81
N ALA A 10 -2.47 7.19 16.11
CA ALA A 10 -2.57 5.85 15.57
C ALA A 10 -2.94 5.94 14.09
N HIS A 11 -1.96 5.88 13.22
CA HIS A 11 -2.13 5.90 11.77
C HIS A 11 -2.41 4.50 11.22
N ALA A 12 -3.12 4.42 10.11
CA ALA A 12 -3.20 3.18 9.34
C ALA A 12 -1.79 2.74 8.93
N GLN A 13 -1.53 1.44 9.01
CA GLN A 13 -0.20 0.90 8.84
C GLN A 13 -0.16 -0.07 7.66
N SER A 14 0.64 0.27 6.67
CA SER A 14 1.01 -0.60 5.56
C SER A 14 1.96 -1.70 6.03
N GLY A 15 1.79 -2.92 5.51
CA GLY A 15 2.59 -4.07 5.92
C GLY A 15 2.16 -4.71 7.25
N PHE A 16 0.95 -4.42 7.70
CA PHE A 16 0.38 -5.01 8.92
C PHE A 16 -1.06 -5.47 8.71
N ASP A 17 -1.38 -6.63 9.28
CA ASP A 17 -2.74 -7.14 9.43
C ASP A 17 -3.17 -7.13 10.91
N ARG A 18 -4.49 -7.16 11.14
CA ARG A 18 -5.12 -7.32 12.46
C ARG A 18 -6.10 -8.48 12.38
N ARG A 19 -5.62 -9.69 12.66
CA ARG A 19 -6.42 -10.91 12.50
C ARG A 19 -7.47 -11.05 13.58
N GLY A 20 -8.70 -11.39 13.16
CA GLY A 20 -9.83 -11.68 14.03
C GLY A 20 -10.73 -10.48 14.32
N GLY A 21 -11.87 -10.77 14.95
CA GLY A 21 -12.91 -9.79 15.24
C GLY A 21 -13.72 -9.34 14.02
N ASP A 22 -13.63 -10.05 12.90
CA ASP A 22 -14.31 -9.72 11.65
C ASP A 22 -15.82 -9.93 11.79
N TYR A 23 -16.59 -8.90 11.47
CA TYR A 23 -18.05 -8.98 11.40
C TYR A 23 -18.62 -8.61 10.03
N LEU A 24 -17.81 -7.99 9.18
CA LEU A 24 -18.15 -7.63 7.82
C LEU A 24 -16.94 -7.77 6.90
N ARG A 25 -17.16 -8.38 5.75
CA ARG A 25 -16.19 -8.52 4.66
C ARG A 25 -16.81 -7.98 3.37
N PHE A 26 -16.06 -7.20 2.60
CA PHE A 26 -16.50 -6.75 1.27
C PHE A 26 -15.32 -6.51 0.33
N GLU A 27 -15.62 -6.55 -0.96
CA GLU A 27 -14.64 -6.35 -2.02
C GLU A 27 -14.48 -4.87 -2.37
N ILE A 28 -13.23 -4.47 -2.68
CA ILE A 28 -12.89 -3.12 -3.10
C ILE A 28 -12.19 -3.19 -4.45
N ARG A 29 -12.90 -2.83 -5.51
CA ARG A 29 -12.37 -2.88 -6.88
C ARG A 29 -11.28 -1.84 -7.15
N SER A 30 -11.33 -0.72 -6.47
CA SER A 30 -10.33 0.36 -6.64
C SER A 30 -8.95 0.01 -6.07
N GLY A 31 -8.86 -1.01 -5.22
CA GLY A 31 -7.63 -1.33 -4.50
C GLY A 31 -7.17 -0.23 -3.54
N ASP A 32 -8.10 0.61 -3.09
CA ASP A 32 -7.84 1.74 -2.23
C ASP A 32 -8.19 1.43 -0.77
N PRO A 33 -7.21 1.28 0.13
CA PRO A 33 -7.49 1.03 1.54
C PRO A 33 -8.27 2.16 2.22
N SER A 34 -8.28 3.39 1.66
CA SER A 34 -9.09 4.48 2.20
C SER A 34 -10.58 4.20 2.16
N VAL A 35 -11.06 3.37 1.22
CA VAL A 35 -12.46 2.92 1.15
C VAL A 35 -12.80 2.06 2.36
N CYS A 36 -11.88 1.18 2.78
CA CYS A 36 -12.01 0.35 3.98
C CYS A 36 -12.08 1.23 5.24
N ALA A 37 -11.15 2.16 5.39
CA ALA A 37 -11.13 3.11 6.49
C ALA A 37 -12.41 3.94 6.56
N ALA A 38 -12.85 4.53 5.45
CA ALA A 38 -14.07 5.35 5.39
C ALA A 38 -15.33 4.54 5.74
N ARG A 39 -15.39 3.26 5.38
CA ARG A 39 -16.49 2.38 5.77
C ARG A 39 -16.49 2.13 7.27
N CYS A 40 -15.30 1.90 7.87
CA CYS A 40 -15.15 1.74 9.32
C CYS A 40 -15.59 2.99 10.08
N GLU A 41 -15.21 4.18 9.60
CA GLU A 41 -15.58 5.45 10.25
C GLU A 41 -17.10 5.65 10.35
N ARG A 42 -17.85 5.19 9.35
CA ARG A 42 -19.32 5.33 9.29
C ARG A 42 -20.09 4.23 10.02
N ASP A 43 -19.41 3.17 10.45
CA ASP A 43 -20.07 2.06 11.16
C ASP A 43 -19.72 2.09 12.66
N GLY A 44 -20.70 2.39 13.49
CA GLY A 44 -20.51 2.49 14.95
C GLY A 44 -20.02 1.20 15.63
N ARG A 45 -20.14 0.04 14.96
CA ARG A 45 -19.64 -1.24 15.46
C ARG A 45 -18.15 -1.45 15.12
N CYS A 46 -17.62 -0.67 14.16
CA CYS A 46 -16.24 -0.85 13.72
C CYS A 46 -15.27 -0.21 14.70
N HIS A 47 -14.32 -1.00 15.19
CA HIS A 47 -13.20 -0.55 16.01
C HIS A 47 -11.87 -0.58 15.27
N ALA A 48 -11.74 -1.50 14.33
CA ALA A 48 -10.55 -1.65 13.49
C ALA A 48 -10.93 -2.24 12.12
N TRP A 49 -10.00 -2.18 11.18
CA TRP A 49 -10.17 -2.73 9.84
C TRP A 49 -8.86 -3.30 9.31
N SER A 50 -8.97 -4.25 8.40
CA SER A 50 -7.88 -4.74 7.58
C SER A 50 -8.28 -4.73 6.11
N PHE A 51 -7.35 -4.31 5.27
CA PHE A 51 -7.45 -4.34 3.83
C PHE A 51 -6.36 -5.24 3.27
N SER A 52 -6.69 -6.15 2.36
CA SER A 52 -5.69 -6.93 1.64
C SER A 52 -5.61 -6.52 0.19
N TYR A 53 -4.38 -6.34 -0.29
CA TYR A 53 -4.13 -6.21 -1.72
C TYR A 53 -4.43 -7.53 -2.43
N PRO A 54 -4.88 -7.50 -3.69
CA PRO A 54 -5.05 -8.71 -4.45
C PRO A 54 -3.69 -9.39 -4.65
N ARG A 55 -3.70 -10.72 -4.73
CA ARG A 55 -2.48 -11.54 -4.92
C ARG A 55 -2.17 -11.87 -6.38
N SER A 56 -3.06 -11.46 -7.28
CA SER A 56 -2.91 -11.65 -8.73
C SER A 56 -3.77 -10.63 -9.46
N ASP A 57 -3.54 -10.47 -10.77
CA ASP A 57 -4.31 -9.53 -11.62
C ASP A 57 -5.82 -9.82 -11.65
N ASN A 58 -6.22 -11.08 -11.45
CA ASN A 58 -7.62 -11.49 -11.46
C ASN A 58 -8.27 -11.49 -10.06
N ALA A 59 -7.52 -11.19 -9.02
CA ALA A 59 -8.03 -11.09 -7.66
C ALA A 59 -8.52 -9.67 -7.36
N ILE A 60 -9.41 -9.57 -6.39
CA ILE A 60 -9.98 -8.29 -5.94
C ILE A 60 -9.47 -8.01 -4.51
N SER A 61 -9.22 -6.74 -4.23
CA SER A 61 -8.90 -6.28 -2.88
C SER A 61 -10.08 -6.51 -1.94
N VAL A 62 -9.81 -6.88 -0.71
CA VAL A 62 -10.85 -7.19 0.29
C VAL A 62 -10.65 -6.36 1.55
N CYS A 63 -11.74 -5.86 2.07
CA CYS A 63 -11.82 -5.19 3.36
C CYS A 63 -12.50 -6.08 4.40
N TRP A 64 -11.96 -6.11 5.61
CA TRP A 64 -12.58 -6.70 6.80
C TRP A 64 -12.76 -5.62 7.86
N LEU A 65 -14.01 -5.42 8.32
CA LEU A 65 -14.32 -4.57 9.46
C LEU A 65 -14.42 -5.44 10.72
N LYS A 66 -13.88 -4.91 11.82
CA LYS A 66 -13.70 -5.64 13.08
C LYS A 66 -14.41 -4.92 14.22
N ASN A 67 -15.14 -5.68 15.03
CA ASN A 67 -15.88 -5.17 16.20
C ASN A 67 -15.02 -5.12 17.49
N ARG A 68 -13.74 -5.37 17.38
CA ARG A 68 -12.73 -5.24 18.43
C ARG A 68 -11.43 -4.79 17.83
N LEU A 69 -10.45 -4.50 18.68
CA LEU A 69 -9.11 -4.07 18.27
C LEU A 69 -8.09 -5.21 18.47
N PRO A 70 -7.91 -6.11 17.49
CA PRO A 70 -6.88 -7.13 17.57
C PRO A 70 -5.47 -6.52 17.49
N SER A 71 -4.49 -7.21 18.05
CA SER A 71 -3.09 -6.86 17.88
C SER A 71 -2.69 -6.89 16.41
N ARG A 72 -1.82 -5.99 16.01
CA ARG A 72 -1.26 -5.99 14.67
C ARG A 72 -0.19 -7.05 14.52
N THR A 73 -0.11 -7.66 13.36
CA THR A 73 0.91 -8.63 12.96
C THR A 73 1.51 -8.17 11.64
N GLU A 74 2.81 -8.26 11.48
CA GLU A 74 3.43 -7.99 10.18
C GLU A 74 2.90 -8.93 9.11
N ASP A 75 2.35 -8.36 8.06
CA ASP A 75 1.89 -9.08 6.88
C ASP A 75 1.83 -8.13 5.69
N LYS A 76 2.69 -8.34 4.72
CA LYS A 76 2.87 -7.47 3.55
C LYS A 76 1.69 -7.49 2.57
N CYS A 77 0.76 -8.42 2.75
CA CYS A 77 -0.49 -8.43 2.00
C CYS A 77 -1.32 -7.17 2.23
N CYS A 78 -1.09 -6.51 3.38
CA CYS A 78 -2.19 -5.84 4.02
C CYS A 78 -1.87 -4.42 4.48
N VAL A 79 -2.92 -3.66 4.62
CA VAL A 79 -2.95 -2.40 5.36
C VAL A 79 -4.01 -2.55 6.43
N SER A 80 -3.72 -2.13 7.64
CA SER A 80 -4.70 -2.16 8.71
C SER A 80 -4.74 -0.85 9.48
N GLY A 81 -5.87 -0.58 10.10
CA GLY A 81 -6.05 0.64 10.86
C GLY A 81 -7.06 0.50 11.97
N VAL A 82 -7.12 1.53 12.76
CA VAL A 82 -8.06 1.72 13.85
C VAL A 82 -9.05 2.81 13.46
N ARG A 83 -10.29 2.72 13.88
CA ARG A 83 -11.27 3.78 13.69
C ARG A 83 -10.71 5.12 14.19
N GLY A 84 -10.90 6.18 13.41
CA GLY A 84 -10.37 7.52 13.72
C GLY A 84 -8.93 7.77 13.29
N ALA A 85 -8.18 6.76 12.86
CA ALA A 85 -6.78 6.91 12.46
C ALA A 85 -6.57 7.28 10.99
N GLY A 86 -7.58 7.08 10.13
CA GLY A 86 -7.48 7.33 8.68
C GLY A 86 -6.50 6.39 7.95
N VAL A 87 -6.24 6.67 6.70
CA VAL A 87 -5.23 6.00 5.86
C VAL A 87 -4.14 6.97 5.49
N VAL A 88 -2.89 6.64 5.77
CA VAL A 88 -1.71 7.48 5.51
C VAL A 88 -0.88 6.94 4.33
N GLU A 89 -1.52 6.42 3.32
CA GLU A 89 -0.81 6.06 2.08
C GLU A 89 -0.75 7.26 1.15
N PRO A 90 0.44 7.81 0.87
CA PRO A 90 0.58 8.91 -0.07
C PRO A 90 0.26 8.44 -1.49
N ARG A 91 -0.57 9.20 -2.20
CA ARG A 91 -0.92 8.94 -3.60
C ARG A 91 -0.21 9.87 -4.57
N LYS A 92 0.54 10.84 -4.04
CA LYS A 92 1.36 11.78 -4.80
C LYS A 92 2.66 12.02 -4.05
N GLY A 93 3.74 12.13 -4.78
CA GLY A 93 5.05 12.42 -4.23
C GLY A 93 6.10 11.35 -4.56
N PRO A 94 7.16 11.26 -3.75
CA PRO A 94 8.29 10.37 -4.03
C PRO A 94 7.94 8.87 -3.92
N ILE A 95 6.87 8.53 -3.20
CA ILE A 95 6.31 7.16 -3.11
C ILE A 95 4.79 7.26 -3.20
N GLU A 96 4.20 6.51 -4.12
CA GLU A 96 2.77 6.53 -4.45
C GLU A 96 2.22 5.11 -4.38
N PHE A 97 1.46 4.81 -3.34
CA PHE A 97 0.87 3.49 -3.14
C PHE A 97 -0.35 3.27 -4.02
N SER A 98 -0.53 2.03 -4.48
CA SER A 98 -1.62 1.61 -5.39
C SER A 98 -1.64 2.44 -6.68
N ILE A 99 -0.49 2.88 -7.13
CA ILE A 99 -0.31 3.64 -8.36
C ILE A 99 0.68 2.92 -9.28
N ASP A 100 0.29 2.78 -10.53
CA ASP A 100 1.15 2.41 -11.64
C ASP A 100 1.42 3.64 -12.53
N ARG A 101 2.67 3.82 -12.93
CA ARG A 101 3.09 4.79 -13.95
C ARG A 101 3.47 4.04 -15.20
N PHE A 102 2.47 3.64 -15.99
CA PHE A 102 2.65 2.79 -17.16
C PHE A 102 3.44 3.48 -18.27
N GLY A 103 4.44 2.78 -18.81
CA GLY A 103 5.26 3.24 -19.94
C GLY A 103 6.57 3.92 -19.52
N GLY A 104 7.39 4.23 -20.52
CA GLY A 104 8.72 4.84 -20.31
C GLY A 104 9.78 3.90 -19.74
N ASP A 105 9.52 2.60 -19.75
CA ASP A 105 10.42 1.60 -19.18
C ASP A 105 11.67 1.43 -20.05
N TYR A 106 12.83 1.63 -19.48
CA TYR A 106 14.09 1.35 -20.16
C TYR A 106 14.89 0.21 -19.50
N ARG A 107 14.51 -0.16 -18.27
CA ARG A 107 15.16 -1.24 -17.51
C ARG A 107 14.16 -1.85 -16.54
N ASN A 108 14.26 -3.16 -16.35
CA ASN A 108 13.57 -3.85 -15.27
C ASN A 108 14.53 -4.77 -14.51
N LEU A 109 14.21 -5.07 -13.25
CA LEU A 109 14.99 -5.95 -12.39
C LEU A 109 14.08 -6.60 -11.34
N ASP A 110 14.41 -7.84 -11.00
CA ASP A 110 13.78 -8.52 -9.88
C ASP A 110 14.30 -7.95 -8.55
N VAL A 111 13.42 -7.78 -7.59
CA VAL A 111 13.76 -7.22 -6.28
C VAL A 111 13.12 -8.06 -5.17
N PRO A 112 13.67 -8.00 -3.95
CA PRO A 112 13.05 -8.66 -2.81
C PRO A 112 11.61 -8.19 -2.60
N ALA A 113 10.70 -9.11 -2.35
CA ALA A 113 9.28 -8.83 -2.09
C ALA A 113 9.09 -7.91 -0.86
N GLU A 114 10.04 -7.98 0.06
CA GLU A 114 10.06 -7.22 1.30
C GLU A 114 10.39 -5.74 1.12
N SER A 115 10.82 -5.33 -0.05
CA SER A 115 11.28 -3.95 -0.27
C SER A 115 10.15 -2.91 -0.33
N ASP A 116 8.90 -3.32 -0.59
CA ASP A 116 7.74 -2.44 -0.75
C ASP A 116 8.03 -1.20 -1.63
N GLY A 117 8.81 -1.40 -2.69
CA GLY A 117 9.25 -0.34 -3.58
C GLY A 117 10.54 0.40 -3.16
N ALA A 118 11.05 0.20 -1.96
CA ALA A 118 12.28 0.88 -1.51
C ALA A 118 13.49 0.52 -2.38
N ALA A 119 13.64 -0.74 -2.79
CA ALA A 119 14.70 -1.16 -3.70
C ALA A 119 14.57 -0.50 -5.09
N CYS A 120 13.34 -0.31 -5.59
CA CYS A 120 13.11 0.42 -6.84
C CYS A 120 13.51 1.88 -6.73
N LYS A 121 13.16 2.53 -5.64
CA LYS A 121 13.53 3.92 -5.37
C LYS A 121 15.05 4.07 -5.36
N VAL A 122 15.76 3.25 -4.60
CA VAL A 122 17.24 3.26 -4.53
C VAL A 122 17.87 3.03 -5.89
N ALA A 123 17.39 2.04 -6.65
CA ALA A 123 17.89 1.75 -7.99
C ALA A 123 17.68 2.93 -8.96
N CYS A 124 16.54 3.61 -8.86
CA CYS A 124 16.24 4.79 -9.67
C CYS A 124 17.09 6.00 -9.27
N GLU A 125 17.27 6.24 -7.99
CA GLU A 125 18.10 7.34 -7.48
C GLU A 125 19.60 7.18 -7.87
N ALA A 126 20.05 5.93 -7.99
CA ALA A 126 21.42 5.61 -8.41
C ALA A 126 21.64 5.71 -9.92
N ASP A 127 20.62 5.84 -10.73
CA ASP A 127 20.69 5.88 -12.18
C ASP A 127 20.28 7.25 -12.73
N ASN A 128 21.26 7.99 -13.28
CA ASN A 128 21.05 9.35 -13.80
C ASN A 128 20.00 9.44 -14.93
N LYS A 129 19.70 8.32 -15.60
CA LYS A 129 18.65 8.25 -16.63
C LYS A 129 17.28 8.15 -16.02
N CYS A 130 17.15 7.59 -14.80
CA CYS A 130 15.88 7.32 -14.18
C CYS A 130 15.16 8.61 -13.74
N ARG A 131 13.86 8.69 -14.07
CA ARG A 131 12.99 9.80 -13.68
C ARG A 131 11.82 9.34 -12.82
N ALA A 132 11.40 8.10 -13.00
CA ALA A 132 10.31 7.48 -12.26
C ALA A 132 10.54 5.97 -12.20
N TRP A 133 9.83 5.31 -11.30
CA TRP A 133 9.90 3.88 -11.14
C TRP A 133 8.53 3.32 -10.77
N THR A 134 8.30 2.05 -11.10
CA THR A 134 7.16 1.28 -10.63
C THR A 134 7.64 -0.06 -10.06
N TYR A 135 7.27 -0.33 -8.83
CA TYR A 135 7.39 -1.63 -8.19
C TYR A 135 6.10 -2.41 -8.42
N VAL A 136 6.22 -3.65 -8.88
CA VAL A 136 5.10 -4.59 -9.05
C VAL A 136 5.19 -5.66 -7.98
N ARG A 137 4.12 -5.81 -7.21
CA ARG A 137 4.03 -6.80 -6.13
C ARG A 137 4.18 -8.23 -6.68
N PRO A 138 4.70 -9.17 -5.87
CA PRO A 138 4.75 -10.58 -6.26
C PRO A 138 3.36 -11.12 -6.65
N GLY A 139 3.32 -12.05 -7.60
CA GLY A 139 2.10 -12.70 -8.05
C GLY A 139 1.44 -12.06 -9.27
N TYR A 140 1.81 -10.84 -9.65
CA TYR A 140 1.22 -10.16 -10.83
C TYR A 140 1.89 -10.51 -12.15
N ILE A 141 3.23 -10.53 -12.18
CA ILE A 141 4.01 -10.83 -13.39
C ILE A 141 4.78 -12.15 -13.22
N GLY A 142 4.89 -12.60 -12.00
CA GLY A 142 5.60 -13.80 -11.62
C GLY A 142 5.73 -13.91 -10.10
N PRO A 143 6.43 -14.93 -9.59
CA PRO A 143 6.57 -15.13 -8.15
C PRO A 143 7.40 -14.05 -7.47
N ALA A 144 8.34 -13.41 -8.18
CA ALA A 144 9.16 -12.33 -7.66
C ALA A 144 8.50 -10.97 -7.81
N ALA A 145 8.86 -10.05 -6.94
CA ALA A 145 8.55 -8.63 -7.13
C ALA A 145 9.50 -8.04 -8.21
N ARG A 146 9.01 -7.07 -8.96
CA ARG A 146 9.77 -6.49 -10.07
C ARG A 146 9.74 -4.97 -10.07
N CYS A 147 10.88 -4.36 -10.33
CA CYS A 147 11.03 -2.94 -10.59
C CYS A 147 11.04 -2.65 -12.09
N TYR A 148 10.38 -1.58 -12.47
CA TYR A 148 10.50 -0.94 -13.78
C TYR A 148 11.04 0.47 -13.59
N LEU A 149 12.23 0.74 -14.15
CA LEU A 149 12.85 2.06 -14.16
C LEU A 149 12.49 2.78 -15.46
N LYS A 150 12.11 4.06 -15.34
CA LYS A 150 11.53 4.86 -16.41
C LYS A 150 12.35 6.11 -16.67
N ASP A 151 12.56 6.44 -17.94
CA ASP A 151 13.29 7.63 -18.36
C ASP A 151 12.42 8.90 -18.46
N ASN A 152 11.13 8.75 -18.25
CA ASN A 152 10.18 9.85 -18.22
C ASN A 152 9.12 9.66 -17.13
N ILE A 153 8.46 10.76 -16.74
CA ILE A 153 7.40 10.77 -15.75
C ILE A 153 6.05 10.63 -16.47
N THR A 154 5.50 9.42 -16.47
CA THR A 154 4.21 9.11 -17.07
C THR A 154 3.05 9.42 -16.11
N ARG A 155 1.82 9.45 -16.63
CA ARG A 155 0.63 9.71 -15.82
C ARG A 155 0.39 8.60 -14.80
N PRO A 156 0.09 8.93 -13.53
CA PRO A 156 -0.28 7.96 -12.53
C PRO A 156 -1.64 7.33 -12.85
N ARG A 157 -1.74 6.01 -12.70
CA ARG A 157 -2.99 5.24 -12.79
C ARG A 157 -3.19 4.47 -11.51
N GLN A 158 -4.41 4.46 -11.00
CA GLN A 158 -4.72 3.64 -9.84
C GLN A 158 -4.66 2.16 -10.20
N LYS A 159 -3.77 1.42 -9.57
CA LYS A 159 -3.58 -0.02 -9.80
C LYS A 159 -3.02 -0.69 -8.53
N PRO A 160 -3.77 -1.63 -7.90
CA PRO A 160 -3.39 -2.22 -6.62
C PRO A 160 -2.11 -3.05 -6.63
N CYS A 161 -1.68 -3.54 -7.79
CA CYS A 161 -0.43 -4.29 -7.93
C CYS A 161 0.79 -3.52 -7.47
N CYS A 162 0.70 -2.17 -7.47
CA CYS A 162 1.87 -1.39 -7.78
C CYS A 162 2.12 -0.29 -6.74
N ILE A 163 3.39 0.02 -6.59
CA ILE A 163 3.87 1.20 -5.90
C ILE A 163 4.78 1.93 -6.89
N SER A 164 4.57 3.21 -7.07
CA SER A 164 5.38 4.02 -7.97
C SER A 164 6.05 5.17 -7.24
N GLY A 165 6.98 5.82 -7.92
CA GLY A 165 7.58 7.04 -7.41
C GLY A 165 8.27 7.82 -8.51
N VAL A 166 8.56 9.07 -8.21
CA VAL A 166 9.25 10.01 -9.08
C VAL A 166 10.55 10.42 -8.42
N VAL A 167 11.62 10.43 -9.20
CA VAL A 167 12.95 10.91 -8.80
C VAL A 167 13.25 12.18 -9.61
N ARG A 168 13.71 13.20 -8.92
CA ARG A 168 14.05 14.50 -9.53
C ARG A 168 15.52 14.54 -9.94
#